data_a16d9846182ab244b0409bc59744862a
#
_entry.id   a16d9846182ab244b0409bc59744862a
#
_cell.length_a   1.000
_cell.length_b   1.000
_cell.length_c   1.000
_cell.angle_alpha   90.00
_cell.angle_beta   90.00
_cell.angle_gamma   90.00
#
_symmetry.space_group_name_H-M   'P 1'
#
loop_
_entity.id
_entity.type
_entity.pdbx_description
1 polymer ?
#
loop_
_entity_poly.entity_id
_entity_poly.type
_entity_poly.pdbx_seq_one_letter_code
_entity_poly.pdbx_strand_id
1 'polypeptide(L)'
;MGNFRFKQFEIEQDRCAMKVGTDGVLLGAWAQGGCRILDIGSGTGLISLMMAQRFPEAEVVGIDMDADACGQARENVMASPFRDRVEIVCCRLQDFGGTSEAAEASETAEGLKAAGVFDAIVSNPPFFVDSLKNPDSKRTMARHTDSLPFRDLFAGVKRLLSDEGVFSAIVPAEVVEQFVAESCMLGFYLIRKCGVKTVERKQPKRFMLSFAKHRISPYEEHVETMMDSQGNRSEWYRKITEEFYR
;
A
#
# COMPACT_ATOMS: atom_id res chain seq x y z
N MET A 1 16.50 6.82 -16.62
CA MET A 1 16.51 5.60 -15.78
C MET A 1 15.36 4.72 -16.25
N GLY A 2 15.55 3.40 -16.32
CA GLY A 2 14.64 2.55 -17.08
C GLY A 2 13.30 2.32 -16.39
N ASN A 3 12.29 2.14 -17.22
CA ASN A 3 10.95 1.70 -16.84
C ASN A 3 11.01 0.28 -16.28
N PHE A 4 10.10 -0.07 -15.37
CA PHE A 4 10.00 -1.43 -14.85
C PHE A 4 8.84 -2.16 -15.55
N ARG A 5 9.15 -3.30 -16.22
CA ARG A 5 8.17 -4.05 -17.01
C ARG A 5 7.65 -5.27 -16.27
N PHE A 6 6.35 -5.31 -16.11
CA PHE A 6 5.58 -6.48 -15.70
C PHE A 6 5.00 -7.21 -16.91
N LYS A 7 4.31 -8.33 -16.72
CA LYS A 7 3.69 -9.08 -17.81
C LYS A 7 2.60 -8.30 -18.53
N GLN A 8 1.78 -7.55 -17.79
CA GLN A 8 0.58 -6.88 -18.33
C GLN A 8 0.69 -5.35 -18.35
N PHE A 9 1.62 -4.75 -17.62
CA PHE A 9 1.80 -3.30 -17.56
C PHE A 9 3.26 -2.91 -17.35
N GLU A 10 3.53 -1.64 -17.49
CA GLU A 10 4.86 -1.04 -17.29
C GLU A 10 4.74 0.13 -16.30
N ILE A 11 5.75 0.32 -15.46
CA ILE A 11 5.83 1.43 -14.51
C ILE A 11 6.96 2.37 -14.93
N GLU A 12 6.61 3.58 -15.29
CA GLU A 12 7.53 4.72 -15.33
C GLU A 12 7.67 5.30 -13.93
N GLN A 13 8.88 5.73 -13.56
CA GLN A 13 9.20 6.04 -12.16
C GLN A 13 10.26 7.15 -12.01
N ASP A 14 10.41 8.01 -12.98
CA ASP A 14 11.44 9.05 -13.00
C ASP A 14 11.06 10.27 -12.16
N ARG A 15 9.78 10.52 -11.94
CA ARG A 15 9.24 11.62 -11.14
C ARG A 15 8.84 11.25 -9.70
N CYS A 16 8.87 9.98 -9.35
CA CYS A 16 8.55 9.52 -8.01
C CYS A 16 9.79 9.36 -7.13
N ALA A 17 9.69 9.79 -5.88
CA ALA A 17 10.73 9.60 -4.87
C ALA A 17 10.95 8.11 -4.56
N MET A 18 9.87 7.34 -4.46
CA MET A 18 9.91 5.89 -4.24
C MET A 18 9.77 5.15 -5.57
N LYS A 19 10.77 4.34 -5.89
CA LYS A 19 10.79 3.50 -7.08
C LYS A 19 10.16 2.15 -6.83
N VAL A 20 9.86 1.42 -7.92
CA VAL A 20 9.44 0.02 -7.84
C VAL A 20 10.42 -0.76 -6.96
N GLY A 21 9.92 -1.25 -5.86
CA GLY A 21 10.66 -2.01 -4.87
C GLY A 21 9.99 -3.33 -4.55
N THR A 22 10.75 -4.21 -3.93
CA THR A 22 10.27 -5.54 -3.51
C THR A 22 9.05 -5.44 -2.60
N ASP A 23 9.01 -4.42 -1.72
CA ASP A 23 7.93 -4.26 -0.75
C ASP A 23 6.57 -4.01 -1.43
N GLY A 24 6.51 -3.11 -2.41
CA GLY A 24 5.29 -2.87 -3.19
C GLY A 24 4.83 -4.11 -3.96
N VAL A 25 5.78 -4.84 -4.57
CA VAL A 25 5.45 -6.09 -5.30
C VAL A 25 4.95 -7.18 -4.35
N LEU A 26 5.59 -7.36 -3.20
CA LEU A 26 5.15 -8.32 -2.19
C LEU A 26 3.73 -8.01 -1.71
N LEU A 27 3.45 -6.75 -1.35
CA LEU A 27 2.12 -6.36 -0.88
C LEU A 27 1.08 -6.53 -1.97
N GLY A 28 1.32 -6.01 -3.18
CA GLY A 28 0.38 -6.14 -4.30
C GLY A 28 0.10 -7.58 -4.70
N ALA A 29 1.10 -8.50 -4.54
CA ALA A 29 0.92 -9.91 -4.81
C ALA A 29 0.21 -10.69 -3.68
N TRP A 30 0.29 -10.21 -2.41
CA TRP A 30 -0.19 -10.95 -1.24
C TRP A 30 -1.50 -10.42 -0.66
N ALA A 31 -1.78 -9.11 -0.76
CA ALA A 31 -2.94 -8.48 -0.16
C ALA A 31 -4.26 -9.09 -0.63
N GLN A 32 -5.26 -9.10 0.25
CA GLN A 32 -6.62 -9.43 -0.10
C GLN A 32 -7.26 -8.27 -0.87
N GLY A 33 -8.17 -8.59 -1.78
CA GLY A 33 -8.94 -7.62 -2.54
C GLY A 33 -10.42 -7.68 -2.24
N GLY A 34 -11.20 -7.04 -3.10
CA GLY A 34 -12.65 -6.96 -3.04
C GLY A 34 -13.17 -6.29 -4.30
N CYS A 35 -14.41 -5.84 -4.30
CA CYS A 35 -14.98 -5.10 -5.43
C CYS A 35 -14.51 -3.64 -5.47
N ARG A 36 -14.22 -3.04 -4.30
CA ARG A 36 -13.69 -1.68 -4.19
C ARG A 36 -12.42 -1.68 -3.36
N ILE A 37 -11.33 -1.21 -3.96
CA ILE A 37 -9.99 -1.26 -3.37
C ILE A 37 -9.40 0.14 -3.28
N LEU A 38 -8.84 0.51 -2.12
CA LEU A 38 -8.12 1.76 -1.91
C LEU A 38 -6.63 1.48 -1.69
N ASP A 39 -5.78 2.17 -2.44
CA ASP A 39 -4.32 2.17 -2.27
C ASP A 39 -3.88 3.51 -1.67
N ILE A 40 -3.46 3.49 -0.38
CA ILE A 40 -3.05 4.69 0.36
C ILE A 40 -1.55 4.89 0.21
N GLY A 41 -1.15 6.04 -0.33
CA GLY A 41 0.24 6.34 -0.69
C GLY A 41 0.62 5.59 -1.97
N SER A 42 -0.17 5.76 -3.03
CA SER A 42 -0.06 4.98 -4.27
C SER A 42 1.27 5.19 -5.03
N GLY A 43 1.98 6.29 -4.78
CA GLY A 43 3.27 6.59 -5.41
C GLY A 43 3.18 6.50 -6.93
N THR A 44 3.90 5.55 -7.53
CA THR A 44 3.88 5.29 -8.99
C THR A 44 2.61 4.60 -9.49
N GLY A 45 1.66 4.24 -8.62
CA GLY A 45 0.49 3.43 -8.96
C GLY A 45 0.78 1.92 -9.07
N LEU A 46 1.95 1.47 -8.63
CA LEU A 46 2.35 0.06 -8.73
C LEU A 46 1.35 -0.88 -8.07
N ILE A 47 1.04 -0.64 -6.79
CA ILE A 47 0.14 -1.52 -6.02
C ILE A 47 -1.27 -1.44 -6.59
N SER A 48 -1.75 -0.24 -6.93
CA SER A 48 -3.05 -0.04 -7.59
C SER A 48 -3.20 -0.90 -8.85
N LEU A 49 -2.20 -0.89 -9.75
CA LEU A 49 -2.21 -1.69 -10.97
C LEU A 49 -2.09 -3.19 -10.71
N MET A 50 -1.30 -3.60 -9.72
CA MET A 50 -1.21 -5.02 -9.31
C MET A 50 -2.55 -5.53 -8.75
N MET A 51 -3.24 -4.72 -7.94
CA MET A 51 -4.57 -5.06 -7.41
C MET A 51 -5.60 -5.14 -8.53
N ALA A 52 -5.58 -4.20 -9.48
CA ALA A 52 -6.48 -4.22 -10.64
C ALA A 52 -6.25 -5.45 -11.55
N GLN A 53 -5.00 -5.93 -11.67
CA GLN A 53 -4.69 -7.16 -12.41
C GLN A 53 -5.24 -8.40 -11.71
N ARG A 54 -5.07 -8.49 -10.37
CA ARG A 54 -5.50 -9.67 -9.60
C ARG A 54 -7.00 -9.77 -9.40
N PHE A 55 -7.68 -8.64 -9.38
CA PHE A 55 -9.12 -8.54 -9.13
C PHE A 55 -9.81 -7.88 -10.32
N PRO A 56 -10.16 -8.66 -11.37
CA PRO A 56 -10.65 -8.13 -12.64
C PRO A 56 -11.94 -7.31 -12.54
N GLU A 57 -12.78 -7.60 -11.55
CA GLU A 57 -14.06 -6.91 -11.32
C GLU A 57 -13.92 -5.72 -10.35
N ALA A 58 -12.72 -5.48 -9.81
CA ALA A 58 -12.52 -4.43 -8.82
C ALA A 58 -12.36 -3.05 -9.46
N GLU A 59 -12.97 -2.05 -8.81
CA GLU A 59 -12.60 -0.65 -8.96
C GLU A 59 -11.50 -0.30 -7.95
N VAL A 60 -10.42 0.29 -8.41
CA VAL A 60 -9.25 0.62 -7.59
C VAL A 60 -9.06 2.13 -7.57
N VAL A 61 -8.97 2.70 -6.37
CA VAL A 61 -8.63 4.10 -6.19
C VAL A 61 -7.26 4.19 -5.51
N GLY A 62 -6.31 4.88 -6.13
CA GLY A 62 -5.04 5.23 -5.52
C GLY A 62 -5.05 6.66 -5.04
N ILE A 63 -4.62 6.91 -3.81
CA ILE A 63 -4.45 8.28 -3.28
C ILE A 63 -3.00 8.53 -2.91
N ASP A 64 -2.52 9.73 -3.22
CA ASP A 64 -1.22 10.23 -2.79
C ASP A 64 -1.29 11.74 -2.59
N MET A 65 -0.48 12.29 -1.69
CA MET A 65 -0.40 13.72 -1.46
C MET A 65 0.61 14.42 -2.36
N ASP A 66 1.54 13.68 -2.96
CA ASP A 66 2.58 14.18 -3.85
C ASP A 66 2.03 14.33 -5.28
N ALA A 67 1.97 15.56 -5.77
CA ALA A 67 1.42 15.87 -7.09
C ALA A 67 2.25 15.25 -8.24
N ASP A 68 3.57 15.17 -8.10
CA ASP A 68 4.46 14.56 -9.11
C ASP A 68 4.26 13.05 -9.16
N ALA A 69 4.12 12.40 -8.00
CA ALA A 69 3.77 10.98 -7.91
C ALA A 69 2.39 10.70 -8.52
N CYS A 70 1.37 11.50 -8.20
CA CYS A 70 0.04 11.39 -8.80
C CYS A 70 0.06 11.55 -10.32
N GLY A 71 0.82 12.53 -10.82
CA GLY A 71 1.00 12.73 -12.26
C GLY A 71 1.61 11.50 -12.94
N GLN A 72 2.67 10.95 -12.35
CA GLN A 72 3.32 9.73 -12.85
C GLN A 72 2.39 8.51 -12.79
N ALA A 73 1.67 8.34 -11.66
CA ALA A 73 0.73 7.23 -11.50
C ALA A 73 -0.41 7.28 -12.54
N ARG A 74 -0.97 8.47 -12.81
CA ARG A 74 -2.00 8.64 -13.84
C ARG A 74 -1.50 8.24 -15.23
N GLU A 75 -0.27 8.61 -15.58
CA GLU A 75 0.34 8.20 -16.86
C GLU A 75 0.51 6.69 -16.93
N ASN A 76 1.00 6.05 -15.85
CA ASN A 76 1.14 4.61 -15.76
C ASN A 76 -0.23 3.89 -15.90
N VAL A 77 -1.26 4.41 -15.23
CA VAL A 77 -2.63 3.90 -15.33
C VAL A 77 -3.16 4.02 -16.75
N MET A 78 -3.02 5.20 -17.38
CA MET A 78 -3.50 5.45 -18.75
C MET A 78 -2.80 4.57 -19.80
N ALA A 79 -1.52 4.22 -19.58
CA ALA A 79 -0.76 3.31 -20.44
C ALA A 79 -1.06 1.82 -20.18
N SER A 80 -1.80 1.50 -19.12
CA SER A 80 -2.13 0.12 -18.71
C SER A 80 -3.45 -0.37 -19.30
N PRO A 81 -3.70 -1.68 -19.34
CA PRO A 81 -5.00 -2.24 -19.72
C PRO A 81 -6.09 -2.02 -18.65
N PHE A 82 -5.74 -1.42 -17.49
CA PHE A 82 -6.66 -1.25 -16.34
C PHE A 82 -7.19 0.18 -16.19
N ARG A 83 -6.92 1.06 -17.16
CA ARG A 83 -7.24 2.50 -17.12
C ARG A 83 -8.70 2.82 -16.82
N ASP A 84 -9.63 1.95 -17.20
CA ASP A 84 -11.08 2.15 -17.02
C ASP A 84 -11.56 1.75 -15.60
N ARG A 85 -10.67 1.16 -14.79
CA ARG A 85 -10.97 0.65 -13.44
C ARG A 85 -10.04 1.15 -12.35
N VAL A 86 -9.04 1.95 -12.71
CA VAL A 86 -8.07 2.52 -11.76
C VAL A 86 -8.13 4.03 -11.85
N GLU A 87 -8.41 4.67 -10.73
CA GLU A 87 -8.40 6.13 -10.59
C GLU A 87 -7.30 6.57 -9.62
N ILE A 88 -6.60 7.68 -9.95
CA ILE A 88 -5.59 8.28 -9.07
C ILE A 88 -6.04 9.66 -8.64
N VAL A 89 -6.22 9.83 -7.33
CA VAL A 89 -6.66 11.08 -6.71
C VAL A 89 -5.49 11.71 -5.93
N CYS A 90 -5.18 12.97 -6.24
CA CYS A 90 -4.13 13.70 -5.53
C CYS A 90 -4.72 14.40 -4.32
N CYS A 91 -4.63 13.76 -3.15
CA CYS A 91 -5.12 14.31 -1.89
C CYS A 91 -4.47 13.63 -0.68
N ARG A 92 -4.61 14.25 0.49
CA ARG A 92 -4.24 13.62 1.75
C ARG A 92 -5.31 12.61 2.18
N LEU A 93 -4.92 11.56 2.90
CA LEU A 93 -5.86 10.60 3.47
C LEU A 93 -6.94 11.25 4.35
N GLN A 94 -6.56 12.29 5.10
CA GLN A 94 -7.46 13.01 5.99
C GLN A 94 -8.59 13.71 5.22
N ASP A 95 -8.30 14.18 4.00
CA ASP A 95 -9.22 14.95 3.15
C ASP A 95 -10.05 14.05 2.23
N PHE A 96 -9.60 12.81 1.99
CA PHE A 96 -10.27 11.86 1.12
C PHE A 96 -11.58 11.34 1.75
N GLY A 97 -12.70 11.48 1.02
CA GLY A 97 -14.02 11.02 1.49
C GLY A 97 -14.64 11.88 2.60
N GLY A 98 -14.11 13.08 2.84
CA GLY A 98 -14.70 14.07 3.74
C GLY A 98 -15.78 14.92 3.06
N THR A 99 -16.74 15.41 3.84
CA THR A 99 -17.78 16.37 3.41
C THR A 99 -17.27 17.82 3.44
N SER A 100 -15.97 18.08 3.17
CA SER A 100 -15.46 19.45 3.23
C SER A 100 -15.91 20.26 2.02
N GLU A 101 -16.30 21.53 2.27
CA GLU A 101 -16.68 22.51 1.22
C GLU A 101 -15.59 22.68 0.13
N ALA A 102 -14.34 22.26 0.40
CA ALA A 102 -13.25 22.21 -0.56
C ALA A 102 -13.42 21.11 -1.64
N ALA A 103 -14.25 20.10 -1.40
CA ALA A 103 -14.55 19.05 -2.39
C ALA A 103 -15.51 19.56 -3.49
N GLU A 104 -16.25 20.64 -3.24
CA GLU A 104 -17.19 21.19 -4.22
C GLU A 104 -16.50 21.99 -5.34
N ALA A 105 -15.23 22.35 -5.18
CA ALA A 105 -14.47 23.17 -6.14
C ALA A 105 -13.68 22.37 -7.18
N SER A 106 -13.65 21.03 -7.11
CA SER A 106 -12.93 20.17 -8.05
C SER A 106 -13.90 19.50 -9.01
N GLU A 107 -13.66 19.60 -10.32
CA GLU A 107 -14.44 18.87 -11.37
C GLU A 107 -14.38 17.35 -11.21
N THR A 108 -13.47 16.84 -10.35
CA THR A 108 -13.36 15.42 -9.94
C THR A 108 -14.24 15.05 -8.74
N ALA A 109 -15.05 16.01 -8.23
CA ALA A 109 -15.89 15.83 -7.04
C ALA A 109 -17.01 14.78 -7.23
N GLU A 110 -17.35 14.40 -8.45
CA GLU A 110 -18.33 13.32 -8.68
C GLU A 110 -17.81 11.94 -8.29
N GLY A 111 -16.53 11.68 -8.49
CA GLY A 111 -15.86 10.47 -7.97
C GLY A 111 -15.73 10.46 -6.44
N LEU A 112 -15.49 11.64 -5.84
CA LEU A 112 -15.38 11.79 -4.37
C LEU A 112 -16.72 11.68 -3.63
N LYS A 113 -17.86 12.00 -4.27
CA LYS A 113 -19.20 11.80 -3.69
C LYS A 113 -19.54 10.32 -3.46
N ALA A 114 -18.86 9.42 -4.13
CA ALA A 114 -18.94 7.98 -3.91
C ALA A 114 -17.82 7.44 -3.01
N ALA A 115 -17.24 8.23 -2.13
CA ALA A 115 -16.32 7.76 -1.08
C ALA A 115 -17.11 6.88 -0.08
N GLY A 116 -17.74 5.87 -0.63
CA GLY A 116 -18.29 4.76 0.10
C GLY A 116 -17.16 3.94 0.70
N VAL A 117 -17.53 3.02 1.52
CA VAL A 117 -16.62 2.06 2.14
C VAL A 117 -15.92 1.19 1.10
N PHE A 118 -14.67 0.85 1.36
CA PHE A 118 -13.84 -0.05 0.55
C PHE A 118 -13.82 -1.44 1.17
N ASP A 119 -13.86 -2.47 0.34
CA ASP A 119 -13.76 -3.87 0.79
C ASP A 119 -12.33 -4.23 1.16
N ALA A 120 -11.38 -3.61 0.48
CA ALA A 120 -9.96 -3.77 0.77
C ALA A 120 -9.25 -2.42 0.75
N ILE A 121 -8.32 -2.24 1.69
CA ILE A 121 -7.40 -1.11 1.70
C ILE A 121 -5.98 -1.68 1.74
N VAL A 122 -5.09 -1.09 0.96
CA VAL A 122 -3.66 -1.45 0.94
C VAL A 122 -2.80 -0.23 1.18
N SER A 123 -1.65 -0.39 1.82
CA SER A 123 -0.66 0.67 1.98
C SER A 123 0.75 0.13 2.17
N ASN A 124 1.69 0.72 1.47
CA ASN A 124 3.11 0.65 1.79
C ASN A 124 3.54 2.00 2.38
N PRO A 125 3.20 2.27 3.64
CA PRO A 125 3.34 3.60 4.21
C PRO A 125 4.81 3.98 4.37
N PRO A 126 5.17 5.27 4.30
CA PRO A 126 6.53 5.72 4.57
C PRO A 126 6.89 5.42 6.03
N PHE A 127 8.05 4.81 6.25
CA PHE A 127 8.57 4.49 7.59
C PHE A 127 9.66 5.48 7.94
N PHE A 128 9.42 6.30 8.92
CA PHE A 128 10.48 7.03 9.59
C PHE A 128 10.75 6.34 10.92
N VAL A 129 11.74 5.46 10.95
CA VAL A 129 12.37 5.10 12.20
C VAL A 129 13.02 6.39 12.68
N ASP A 130 12.55 6.93 13.80
CA ASP A 130 13.26 7.99 14.53
C ASP A 130 14.70 7.51 14.78
N SER A 131 15.56 7.78 13.81
CA SER A 131 16.98 7.59 14.01
C SER A 131 17.44 8.72 14.93
N LEU A 132 17.40 8.46 16.25
CA LEU A 132 18.00 9.25 17.32
C LEU A 132 19.50 9.56 17.12
N LYS A 133 20.02 9.46 15.89
CA LYS A 133 21.47 9.50 15.61
C LYS A 133 21.90 10.51 14.53
N ASN A 134 21.10 11.53 14.19
CA ASN A 134 21.68 12.60 13.36
C ASN A 134 21.08 13.97 13.71
N PRO A 135 21.89 14.91 14.26
CA PRO A 135 21.41 16.22 14.73
C PRO A 135 21.28 17.27 13.61
N ASP A 136 21.11 16.91 12.35
CA ASP A 136 20.85 17.87 11.28
C ASP A 136 19.35 18.23 11.24
N SER A 137 18.97 19.07 12.23
CA SER A 137 17.60 19.41 12.61
C SER A 137 16.74 20.06 11.51
N LYS A 138 17.32 20.64 10.48
CA LYS A 138 16.55 21.33 9.40
C LYS A 138 16.00 20.38 8.34
N ARG A 139 16.70 19.28 8.04
CA ARG A 139 16.19 18.25 7.12
C ARG A 139 15.21 17.30 7.80
N THR A 140 15.32 17.12 9.11
CA THR A 140 14.42 16.28 9.91
C THR A 140 13.06 16.94 10.08
N MET A 141 12.99 18.26 10.33
CA MET A 141 11.72 18.99 10.47
C MET A 141 10.88 19.00 9.19
N ALA A 142 11.49 19.18 8.01
CA ALA A 142 10.77 19.14 6.74
C ALA A 142 10.17 17.73 6.43
N ARG A 143 10.85 16.65 6.89
CA ARG A 143 10.39 15.27 6.72
C ARG A 143 9.28 14.86 7.70
N HIS A 144 9.20 15.50 8.88
CA HIS A 144 8.14 15.24 9.87
C HIS A 144 6.79 15.83 9.46
N THR A 145 6.77 16.85 8.61
CA THR A 145 5.53 17.50 8.14
C THR A 145 4.82 16.67 7.07
N ASP A 146 5.56 15.78 6.38
CA ASP A 146 5.06 14.99 5.25
C ASP A 146 4.86 13.48 5.59
N SER A 147 5.07 13.10 6.86
CA SER A 147 4.84 11.72 7.28
C SER A 147 3.39 11.49 7.66
N LEU A 148 2.81 10.36 7.23
CA LEU A 148 1.51 9.88 7.71
C LEU A 148 1.74 9.05 8.99
N PRO A 149 1.43 9.56 10.20
CA PRO A 149 1.55 8.79 11.42
C PRO A 149 0.66 7.54 11.37
N PHE A 150 1.09 6.44 11.99
CA PHE A 150 0.32 5.19 11.99
C PHE A 150 -1.08 5.37 12.57
N ARG A 151 -1.21 6.21 13.61
CA ARG A 151 -2.50 6.55 14.18
C ARG A 151 -3.43 7.21 13.16
N ASP A 152 -2.93 8.14 12.36
CA ASP A 152 -3.71 8.85 11.34
C ASP A 152 -4.06 7.91 10.17
N LEU A 153 -3.11 7.03 9.80
CA LEU A 153 -3.36 5.97 8.82
C LEU A 153 -4.52 5.09 9.28
N PHE A 154 -4.46 4.53 10.50
CA PHE A 154 -5.54 3.66 11.02
C PHE A 154 -6.85 4.41 11.25
N ALA A 155 -6.83 5.71 11.60
CA ALA A 155 -8.02 6.53 11.69
C ALA A 155 -8.69 6.70 10.31
N GLY A 156 -7.91 6.96 9.26
CA GLY A 156 -8.39 7.01 7.88
C GLY A 156 -8.94 5.67 7.42
N VAL A 157 -8.20 4.58 7.67
CA VAL A 157 -8.64 3.21 7.36
C VAL A 157 -9.95 2.89 8.06
N LYS A 158 -10.10 3.22 9.36
CA LYS A 158 -11.33 2.96 10.11
C LYS A 158 -12.56 3.62 9.49
N ARG A 159 -12.38 4.83 8.96
CA ARG A 159 -13.44 5.61 8.31
C ARG A 159 -13.83 5.06 6.94
N LEU A 160 -12.85 4.56 6.18
CA LEU A 160 -13.01 4.20 4.78
C LEU A 160 -13.21 2.69 4.53
N LEU A 161 -12.81 1.83 5.46
CA LEU A 161 -12.96 0.39 5.34
C LEU A 161 -14.39 -0.03 5.69
N SER A 162 -14.96 -0.96 4.92
CA SER A 162 -16.24 -1.60 5.26
C SER A 162 -16.12 -2.44 6.53
N ASP A 163 -17.24 -2.84 7.14
CA ASP A 163 -17.19 -3.61 8.39
C ASP A 163 -16.57 -5.00 8.16
N GLU A 164 -16.81 -5.61 7.02
CA GLU A 164 -16.23 -6.90 6.62
C GLU A 164 -14.91 -6.75 5.83
N GLY A 165 -14.44 -5.51 5.66
CA GLY A 165 -13.26 -5.21 4.87
C GLY A 165 -11.94 -5.57 5.53
N VAL A 166 -10.90 -5.65 4.72
CA VAL A 166 -9.54 -5.98 5.16
C VAL A 166 -8.56 -4.88 4.78
N PHE A 167 -7.81 -4.41 5.76
CA PHE A 167 -6.65 -3.53 5.54
C PHE A 167 -5.37 -4.34 5.53
N SER A 168 -4.57 -4.23 4.47
CA SER A 168 -3.27 -4.89 4.36
C SER A 168 -2.14 -3.87 4.19
N ALA A 169 -1.06 -4.05 4.95
CA ALA A 169 0.12 -3.20 4.86
C ALA A 169 1.41 -4.02 4.87
N ILE A 170 2.49 -3.44 4.32
CA ILE A 170 3.84 -3.97 4.46
C ILE A 170 4.68 -3.01 5.27
N VAL A 171 5.36 -3.52 6.30
CA VAL A 171 6.16 -2.70 7.23
C VAL A 171 7.50 -3.37 7.53
N PRO A 172 8.58 -2.60 7.82
CA PRO A 172 9.83 -3.14 8.33
C PRO A 172 9.64 -3.81 9.70
N ALA A 173 10.52 -4.76 10.03
CA ALA A 173 10.48 -5.50 11.28
C ALA A 173 10.53 -4.58 12.52
N GLU A 174 11.28 -3.49 12.43
CA GLU A 174 11.55 -2.55 13.52
C GLU A 174 10.29 -1.81 14.00
N VAL A 175 9.26 -1.69 13.16
CA VAL A 175 8.04 -0.92 13.50
C VAL A 175 6.80 -1.80 13.70
N VAL A 176 6.89 -3.11 13.54
CA VAL A 176 5.74 -4.03 13.61
C VAL A 176 4.98 -3.89 14.92
N GLU A 177 5.68 -3.88 16.07
CA GLU A 177 5.05 -3.80 17.38
C GLU A 177 4.26 -2.49 17.55
N GLN A 178 4.86 -1.37 17.17
CA GLN A 178 4.21 -0.07 17.19
C GLN A 178 3.00 -0.03 16.24
N PHE A 179 3.15 -0.55 15.02
CA PHE A 179 2.08 -0.58 14.02
C PHE A 179 0.87 -1.39 14.50
N VAL A 180 1.11 -2.56 15.10
CA VAL A 180 0.06 -3.41 15.69
C VAL A 180 -0.57 -2.75 16.92
N ALA A 181 0.22 -2.10 17.78
CA ALA A 181 -0.31 -1.39 18.94
C ALA A 181 -1.29 -0.28 18.53
N GLU A 182 -0.92 0.56 17.53
CA GLU A 182 -1.80 1.62 17.02
C GLU A 182 -3.07 1.06 16.39
N SER A 183 -3.00 -0.08 15.69
CA SER A 183 -4.18 -0.74 15.14
C SER A 183 -5.16 -1.17 16.25
N CYS A 184 -4.64 -1.81 17.32
CA CYS A 184 -5.44 -2.26 18.45
C CYS A 184 -6.11 -1.09 19.17
N MET A 185 -5.41 0.04 19.36
CA MET A 185 -5.97 1.23 20.00
C MET A 185 -7.16 1.81 19.24
N LEU A 186 -7.21 1.62 17.91
CA LEU A 186 -8.31 2.06 17.05
C LEU A 186 -9.37 0.97 16.79
N GLY A 187 -9.25 -0.19 17.46
CA GLY A 187 -10.24 -1.26 17.45
C GLY A 187 -10.09 -2.24 16.29
N PHE A 188 -8.90 -2.33 15.69
CA PHE A 188 -8.60 -3.35 14.69
C PHE A 188 -8.02 -4.60 15.31
N TYR A 189 -8.21 -5.71 14.65
CA TYR A 189 -7.64 -7.02 14.97
C TYR A 189 -6.66 -7.44 13.87
N LEU A 190 -5.44 -7.80 14.28
CA LEU A 190 -4.50 -8.44 13.37
C LEU A 190 -5.04 -9.85 13.04
N ILE A 191 -5.31 -10.12 11.77
CA ILE A 191 -5.92 -11.37 11.31
C ILE A 191 -4.95 -12.24 10.53
N ARG A 192 -3.92 -11.62 9.91
CA ARG A 192 -2.92 -12.33 9.13
C ARG A 192 -1.57 -11.63 9.21
N LYS A 193 -0.50 -12.41 9.36
CA LYS A 193 0.88 -11.91 9.45
C LYS A 193 1.81 -12.81 8.65
N CYS A 194 2.60 -12.23 7.76
CA CYS A 194 3.61 -12.93 6.99
C CYS A 194 4.96 -12.22 7.14
N GLY A 195 5.89 -12.86 7.84
CA GLY A 195 7.28 -12.41 7.93
C GLY A 195 8.05 -12.82 6.67
N VAL A 196 8.78 -11.88 6.05
CA VAL A 196 9.52 -12.15 4.80
C VAL A 196 11.02 -12.06 5.04
N LYS A 197 11.72 -13.19 4.81
CA LYS A 197 13.17 -13.32 4.82
C LYS A 197 13.72 -13.13 3.42
N THR A 198 14.90 -12.52 3.31
CA THR A 198 15.62 -12.49 2.02
C THR A 198 16.14 -13.89 1.67
N VAL A 199 16.76 -14.56 2.65
CA VAL A 199 17.29 -15.94 2.58
C VAL A 199 16.97 -16.64 3.89
N GLU A 200 16.90 -17.97 3.88
CA GLU A 200 16.44 -18.78 5.02
C GLU A 200 17.18 -18.51 6.33
N ARG A 201 18.49 -18.31 6.28
CA ARG A 201 19.34 -18.06 7.46
C ARG A 201 19.16 -16.70 8.14
N LYS A 202 18.45 -15.76 7.49
CA LYS A 202 18.21 -14.41 8.03
C LYS A 202 16.87 -14.33 8.75
N GLN A 203 16.76 -13.38 9.67
CA GLN A 203 15.48 -13.03 10.27
C GLN A 203 14.62 -12.24 9.26
N PRO A 204 13.28 -12.27 9.39
CA PRO A 204 12.40 -11.45 8.58
C PRO A 204 12.75 -9.96 8.71
N LYS A 205 12.87 -9.27 7.58
CA LYS A 205 13.11 -7.83 7.54
C LYS A 205 11.85 -7.03 7.21
N ARG A 206 10.83 -7.69 6.69
CA ARG A 206 9.55 -7.13 6.28
C ARG A 206 8.44 -8.01 6.80
N PHE A 207 7.34 -7.37 7.14
CA PHE A 207 6.13 -8.07 7.52
C PHE A 207 4.96 -7.53 6.71
N MET A 208 4.21 -8.42 6.08
CA MET A 208 2.90 -8.14 5.53
C MET A 208 1.89 -8.47 6.61
N LEU A 209 1.02 -7.50 6.90
CA LEU A 209 0.05 -7.55 7.98
C LEU A 209 -1.33 -7.27 7.42
N SER A 210 -2.33 -8.05 7.82
CA SER A 210 -3.73 -7.74 7.49
C SER A 210 -4.55 -7.56 8.77
N PHE A 211 -5.45 -6.59 8.72
CA PHE A 211 -6.29 -6.17 9.83
C PHE A 211 -7.76 -6.14 9.42
N ALA A 212 -8.65 -6.45 10.35
CA ALA A 212 -10.10 -6.31 10.20
C ALA A 212 -10.69 -5.60 11.41
N LYS A 213 -11.93 -5.10 11.29
CA LYS A 213 -12.68 -4.47 12.39
C LYS A 213 -13.23 -5.49 13.40
N HIS A 214 -13.20 -6.77 13.08
CA HIS A 214 -13.63 -7.86 13.93
C HIS A 214 -12.61 -9.00 13.94
N ARG A 215 -12.73 -9.91 14.90
CA ARG A 215 -11.86 -11.08 14.97
C ARG A 215 -12.21 -12.07 13.88
N ILE A 216 -11.18 -12.54 13.17
CA ILE A 216 -11.27 -13.65 12.23
C ILE A 216 -10.47 -14.82 12.81
N SER A 217 -11.06 -16.01 12.78
CA SER A 217 -10.44 -17.23 13.31
C SER A 217 -10.44 -18.29 12.20
N PRO A 218 -9.35 -19.03 12.03
CA PRO A 218 -8.09 -18.92 12.78
C PRO A 218 -7.26 -17.70 12.37
N TYR A 219 -6.42 -17.20 13.29
CA TYR A 219 -5.35 -16.24 13.00
C TYR A 219 -4.26 -16.93 12.15
N GLU A 220 -3.84 -16.28 11.08
CA GLU A 220 -2.82 -16.82 10.19
C GLU A 220 -1.46 -16.15 10.43
N GLU A 221 -0.45 -16.95 10.74
CA GLU A 221 0.93 -16.47 10.84
C GLU A 221 1.89 -17.40 10.09
N HIS A 222 2.69 -16.80 9.20
CA HIS A 222 3.67 -17.49 8.38
C HIS A 222 4.99 -16.74 8.32
N VAL A 223 6.05 -17.45 8.01
CA VAL A 223 7.35 -16.85 7.66
C VAL A 223 7.80 -17.48 6.34
N GLU A 224 8.02 -16.62 5.38
CA GLU A 224 8.36 -17.00 4.02
C GLU A 224 9.74 -16.48 3.62
N THR A 225 10.33 -17.10 2.63
CA THR A 225 11.68 -16.78 2.16
C THR A 225 11.64 -16.42 0.68
N MET A 226 12.31 -15.35 0.29
CA MET A 226 12.34 -14.89 -1.10
C MET A 226 13.31 -15.68 -1.98
N MET A 227 14.47 -16.04 -1.43
CA MET A 227 15.53 -16.72 -2.16
C MET A 227 15.88 -18.04 -1.48
N ASP A 228 16.09 -19.08 -2.28
CA ASP A 228 16.59 -20.37 -1.80
C ASP A 228 18.07 -20.30 -1.39
N SER A 229 18.64 -21.44 -0.96
CA SER A 229 20.04 -21.54 -0.58
C SER A 229 21.03 -21.35 -1.74
N GLN A 230 20.56 -21.47 -2.98
CA GLN A 230 21.36 -21.31 -4.19
C GLN A 230 21.26 -19.89 -4.77
N GLY A 231 20.42 -19.01 -4.18
CA GLY A 231 20.21 -17.64 -4.64
C GLY A 231 19.16 -17.51 -5.74
N ASN A 232 18.39 -18.56 -6.03
CA ASN A 232 17.26 -18.49 -6.93
C ASN A 232 16.00 -18.02 -6.16
N ARG A 233 15.00 -17.54 -6.89
CA ARG A 233 13.69 -17.24 -6.29
C ARG A 233 13.10 -18.50 -5.68
N SER A 234 12.65 -18.43 -4.43
CA SER A 234 11.98 -19.53 -3.75
C SER A 234 10.68 -19.94 -4.48
N GLU A 235 10.17 -21.12 -4.18
CA GLU A 235 8.90 -21.59 -4.72
C GLU A 235 7.75 -20.65 -4.34
N TRP A 236 7.68 -20.26 -3.05
CA TRP A 236 6.69 -19.31 -2.57
C TRP A 236 6.76 -17.98 -3.31
N TYR A 237 7.96 -17.37 -3.43
CA TYR A 237 8.10 -16.08 -4.07
C TYR A 237 7.78 -16.14 -5.58
N ARG A 238 8.16 -17.23 -6.24
CA ARG A 238 7.77 -17.45 -7.64
C ARG A 238 6.25 -17.54 -7.77
N LYS A 239 5.60 -18.34 -6.91
CA LYS A 239 4.15 -18.57 -6.95
C LYS A 239 3.35 -17.28 -6.76
N ILE A 240 3.67 -16.44 -5.76
CA ILE A 240 2.91 -15.20 -5.53
C ILE A 240 3.19 -14.12 -6.58
N THR A 241 4.32 -14.19 -7.28
CA THR A 241 4.71 -13.19 -8.29
C THR A 241 4.62 -13.69 -9.73
N GLU A 242 4.16 -14.93 -9.96
CA GLU A 242 4.16 -15.56 -11.29
C GLU A 242 3.33 -14.79 -12.32
N GLU A 243 2.25 -14.16 -11.91
CA GLU A 243 1.39 -13.37 -12.80
C GLU A 243 2.00 -12.01 -13.18
N PHE A 244 3.01 -11.56 -12.45
CA PHE A 244 3.60 -10.24 -12.60
C PHE A 244 4.93 -10.25 -13.32
N TYR A 245 5.86 -11.12 -12.92
CA TYR A 245 7.19 -11.18 -13.51
C TYR A 245 7.24 -12.06 -14.76
N ARG A 246 8.08 -11.62 -15.71
CA ARG A 246 8.44 -12.40 -16.91
C ARG A 246 9.43 -13.52 -16.57
#